data_a0366817e87d9b018703455a252fc13e
#
_entry.id   a0366817e87d9b018703455a252fc13e
#
_cell.length_a   1.000
_cell.length_b   1.000
_cell.length_c   1.000
_cell.angle_alpha   90.00
_cell.angle_beta   90.00
_cell.angle_gamma   90.00
#
_symmetry.space_group_name_H-M   'P 1'
#
loop_
_entity.id
_entity.type
_entity.pdbx_description
1 polymer ?
#
loop_
_entity_poly.entity_id
_entity_poly.type
_entity_poly.pdbx_seq_one_letter_code
_entity_poly.pdbx_strand_id
1 'polypeptide(L)'
;MFFFIIPFVASSMGLSSSLLPKIEIPAFIMDVVYKTPKWIGLYAIVFFVLFYFLIRWIFSLHVVVLEGKDFSSALKRSSQLVKGSFLKIWTTMFLWNLSIFAIVAVVAILVGIGMALLNEVLKGNVKLFVTILSFVTTMGGILVMIATLFISPLTIMLITQLYYRQVKMKDGVEPIPMIITATPSKINWQNLFNRHKKKLIAVSVLGIMIFTWLSYVYFITYEFDANNNLVTVTAHRGDAVNAPDNTMSSLLGAIANKADYSELDVQQTKDGMVVLTHDTNLKNNTGVNKNIWELTFDEVEKLDVGSHFSPKFDGEKIPTLDSIMKAANKKIKLNIEIKLNGHDQKLEEKVVKLIEDNNFVDQCVVTSLDYNALQKVKKLNPKIKVGYIVFAGMGDVTALNVDFLSVEEAVATPEFIEKVHKNNKRIHVWTINDPEKMEKFIDLQVDSIITDDSKEVTRLIEEKKDKQLRNEIDYIYKIVALFNN
;
A
#
# COMPACT_ATOMS: atom_id res chain seq x y z
N MET A 1 -5.15 10.15 27.42
CA MET A 1 -4.51 8.83 27.32
C MET A 1 -5.45 7.79 26.72
N PHE A 2 -6.67 7.59 27.18
CA PHE A 2 -7.66 6.74 26.50
C PHE A 2 -7.93 7.15 25.05
N PHE A 3 -7.97 8.43 24.73
CA PHE A 3 -8.12 8.96 23.36
C PHE A 3 -6.99 8.58 22.39
N PHE A 4 -5.81 8.22 22.88
CA PHE A 4 -4.68 7.79 22.04
C PHE A 4 -4.56 6.28 21.90
N ILE A 5 -5.07 5.51 22.87
CA ILE A 5 -4.92 4.05 22.91
C ILE A 5 -6.08 3.37 22.16
N ILE A 6 -7.31 3.90 22.24
CA ILE A 6 -8.47 3.40 21.51
C ILE A 6 -8.23 3.41 19.98
N PRO A 7 -7.73 4.49 19.36
CA PRO A 7 -7.41 4.48 17.94
C PRO A 7 -6.31 3.49 17.56
N PHE A 8 -5.29 3.32 18.42
CA PHE A 8 -4.20 2.38 18.17
C PHE A 8 -4.65 0.91 18.21
N VAL A 9 -5.51 0.57 19.17
CA VAL A 9 -6.11 -0.77 19.28
C VAL A 9 -7.18 -0.97 18.20
N ALA A 10 -7.95 0.07 17.87
CA ALA A 10 -8.98 0.00 16.84
C ALA A 10 -8.39 -0.09 15.42
N SER A 11 -7.27 0.60 15.13
CA SER A 11 -6.59 0.51 13.85
C SER A 11 -5.93 -0.86 13.64
N SER A 12 -5.36 -1.45 14.69
CA SER A 12 -4.81 -2.82 14.64
C SER A 12 -5.89 -3.90 14.48
N MET A 13 -7.16 -3.59 14.75
CA MET A 13 -8.32 -4.47 14.59
C MET A 13 -9.18 -4.16 13.34
N GLY A 14 -8.71 -3.28 12.45
CA GLY A 14 -9.47 -2.89 11.24
C GLY A 14 -10.73 -2.04 11.51
N LEU A 15 -10.95 -1.60 12.76
CA LEU A 15 -12.08 -0.75 13.16
C LEU A 15 -11.68 0.73 13.05
N SER A 16 -11.56 1.25 11.84
CA SER A 16 -11.35 2.68 11.62
C SER A 16 -12.65 3.45 11.79
N SER A 17 -12.75 4.30 12.82
CA SER A 17 -13.80 5.32 12.87
C SER A 17 -13.31 6.54 12.07
N SER A 18 -14.15 7.04 11.16
CA SER A 18 -13.89 8.22 10.33
C SER A 18 -13.73 9.54 11.12
N LEU A 19 -13.90 9.49 12.43
CA LEU A 19 -13.86 10.66 13.34
C LEU A 19 -12.51 10.85 14.07
N LEU A 20 -11.58 9.91 13.95
CA LEU A 20 -10.27 10.01 14.62
C LEU A 20 -9.16 9.97 13.57
N PRO A 21 -8.16 10.87 13.67
CA PRO A 21 -7.01 10.81 12.77
C PRO A 21 -6.33 9.45 12.94
N LYS A 22 -6.07 8.76 11.81
CA LYS A 22 -5.30 7.52 11.80
C LYS A 22 -3.87 7.84 12.27
N ILE A 23 -3.52 7.38 13.46
CA ILE A 23 -2.13 7.41 13.92
C ILE A 23 -1.49 6.12 13.39
N GLU A 24 -1.00 6.17 12.17
CA GLU A 24 -0.24 5.09 11.59
C GLU A 24 1.24 5.31 11.88
N ILE A 25 1.91 4.28 12.41
CA ILE A 25 3.37 4.30 12.47
C ILE A 25 3.84 4.05 11.04
N PRO A 26 4.61 4.97 10.43
CA PRO A 26 5.11 4.77 9.07
C PRO A 26 5.81 3.42 8.91
N ALA A 27 5.56 2.74 7.78
CA ALA A 27 6.06 1.38 7.56
C ALA A 27 7.58 1.27 7.68
N PHE A 28 8.33 2.32 7.28
CA PHE A 28 9.78 2.36 7.42
C PHE A 28 10.24 2.37 8.88
N ILE A 29 9.48 3.00 9.81
CA ILE A 29 9.79 2.94 11.26
C ILE A 29 9.60 1.52 11.75
N MET A 30 8.53 0.83 11.31
CA MET A 30 8.29 -0.55 11.68
C MET A 30 9.34 -1.49 11.09
N ASP A 31 9.79 -1.26 9.85
CA ASP A 31 10.88 -2.04 9.24
C ASP A 31 12.21 -1.89 10.00
N VAL A 32 12.58 -0.68 10.40
CA VAL A 32 13.74 -0.43 11.27
C VAL A 32 13.57 -1.12 12.63
N VAL A 33 12.36 -1.06 13.20
CA VAL A 33 12.05 -1.74 14.48
C VAL A 33 12.21 -3.24 14.33
N TYR A 34 11.68 -3.87 13.27
CA TYR A 34 11.76 -5.32 13.07
C TYR A 34 13.17 -5.81 12.72
N LYS A 35 13.96 -5.02 11.97
CA LYS A 35 15.34 -5.39 11.59
C LYS A 35 16.36 -5.19 12.71
N THR A 36 16.01 -4.44 13.75
CA THR A 36 16.97 -4.12 14.82
C THR A 36 16.49 -4.65 16.17
N PRO A 37 17.09 -5.71 16.73
CA PRO A 37 16.65 -6.33 17.99
C PRO A 37 16.46 -5.38 19.18
N LYS A 38 17.29 -4.32 19.24
CA LYS A 38 17.19 -3.29 20.30
C LYS A 38 15.86 -2.54 20.24
N TRP A 39 15.34 -2.22 19.06
CA TRP A 39 14.08 -1.51 18.88
C TRP A 39 12.88 -2.42 19.11
N ILE A 40 12.97 -3.70 18.75
CA ILE A 40 11.95 -4.69 19.13
C ILE A 40 11.81 -4.75 20.64
N GLY A 41 12.94 -4.81 21.37
CA GLY A 41 12.95 -4.81 22.83
C GLY A 41 12.31 -3.55 23.42
N LEU A 42 12.65 -2.38 22.91
CA LEU A 42 12.06 -1.11 23.36
C LEU A 42 10.55 -1.06 23.08
N TYR A 43 10.13 -1.46 21.87
CA TYR A 43 8.72 -1.54 21.51
C TYR A 43 7.93 -2.48 22.43
N ALA A 44 8.49 -3.66 22.71
CA ALA A 44 7.90 -4.62 23.64
C ALA A 44 7.78 -4.04 25.05
N ILE A 45 8.81 -3.35 25.55
CA ILE A 45 8.78 -2.70 26.88
C ILE A 45 7.67 -1.64 26.91
N VAL A 46 7.62 -0.75 25.92
CA VAL A 46 6.57 0.29 25.85
C VAL A 46 5.18 -0.34 25.77
N PHE A 47 5.01 -1.39 24.97
CA PHE A 47 3.75 -2.13 24.88
C PHE A 47 3.33 -2.72 26.24
N PHE A 48 4.23 -3.41 26.94
CA PHE A 48 3.93 -3.99 28.26
C PHE A 48 3.66 -2.93 29.34
N VAL A 49 4.35 -1.80 29.29
CA VAL A 49 4.09 -0.68 30.20
C VAL A 49 2.69 -0.08 29.95
N LEU A 50 2.35 0.17 28.71
CA LEU A 50 1.01 0.67 28.34
C LEU A 50 -0.08 -0.33 28.71
N PHE A 51 0.15 -1.61 28.44
CA PHE A 51 -0.76 -2.70 28.78
C PHE A 51 -0.98 -2.82 30.29
N TYR A 52 0.11 -2.71 31.09
CA TYR A 52 0.01 -2.68 32.54
C TYR A 52 -0.90 -1.54 33.04
N PHE A 53 -0.74 -0.33 32.49
CA PHE A 53 -1.56 0.81 32.87
C PHE A 53 -3.03 0.64 32.41
N LEU A 54 -3.27 0.03 31.25
CA LEU A 54 -4.64 -0.28 30.79
C LEU A 54 -5.40 -1.15 31.79
N ILE A 55 -4.79 -2.24 32.23
CA ILE A 55 -5.43 -3.12 33.23
C ILE A 55 -5.57 -2.40 34.58
N ARG A 56 -4.55 -1.62 34.98
CA ARG A 56 -4.55 -0.89 36.24
C ARG A 56 -5.67 0.16 36.33
N TRP A 57 -6.06 0.71 35.22
CA TRP A 57 -7.08 1.76 35.12
C TRP A 57 -8.42 1.29 34.52
N ILE A 58 -8.62 -0.01 34.42
CA ILE A 58 -9.79 -0.61 33.77
C ILE A 58 -11.11 -0.16 34.41
N PHE A 59 -11.12 0.11 35.71
CA PHE A 59 -12.30 0.54 36.47
C PHE A 59 -12.46 2.05 36.56
N SER A 60 -11.57 2.86 35.97
CA SER A 60 -11.62 4.32 36.14
C SER A 60 -12.95 4.94 35.73
N LEU A 61 -13.52 4.48 34.60
CA LEU A 61 -14.83 4.96 34.13
C LEU A 61 -15.95 4.62 35.13
N HIS A 62 -15.92 3.38 35.68
CA HIS A 62 -16.90 2.96 36.69
C HIS A 62 -16.78 3.80 37.97
N VAL A 63 -15.58 4.13 38.40
CA VAL A 63 -15.35 4.99 39.58
C VAL A 63 -15.84 6.41 39.34
N VAL A 64 -15.62 7.00 38.14
CA VAL A 64 -16.17 8.31 37.78
C VAL A 64 -17.70 8.28 37.81
N VAL A 65 -18.31 7.28 37.17
CA VAL A 65 -19.77 7.22 36.98
C VAL A 65 -20.50 6.80 38.25
N LEU A 66 -19.98 5.78 38.98
CA LEU A 66 -20.70 5.17 40.11
C LEU A 66 -20.28 5.75 41.47
N GLU A 67 -19.01 6.22 41.62
CA GLU A 67 -18.52 6.82 42.87
C GLU A 67 -18.50 8.36 42.79
N GLY A 68 -18.79 8.97 41.62
CA GLY A 68 -18.82 10.44 41.43
C GLY A 68 -17.45 11.14 41.59
N LYS A 69 -16.35 10.41 41.43
CA LYS A 69 -15.00 10.96 41.64
C LYS A 69 -14.49 11.64 40.38
N ASP A 70 -13.63 12.63 40.57
CA ASP A 70 -12.85 13.24 39.49
C ASP A 70 -11.92 12.22 38.85
N PHE A 71 -11.48 12.49 37.62
CA PHE A 71 -10.70 11.56 36.81
C PHE A 71 -9.38 11.14 37.47
N SER A 72 -8.66 12.06 38.10
CA SER A 72 -7.40 11.77 38.78
C SER A 72 -7.56 10.83 39.99
N SER A 73 -8.60 11.10 40.80
CA SER A 73 -8.98 10.26 41.94
C SER A 73 -9.50 8.90 41.49
N ALA A 74 -10.20 8.85 40.36
CA ALA A 74 -10.69 7.60 39.77
C ALA A 74 -9.57 6.70 39.30
N LEU A 75 -8.50 7.22 38.70
CA LEU A 75 -7.30 6.44 38.33
C LEU A 75 -6.62 5.84 39.58
N LYS A 76 -6.48 6.64 40.64
CA LYS A 76 -5.91 6.15 41.92
C LYS A 76 -6.78 5.06 42.52
N ARG A 77 -8.09 5.27 42.58
CA ARG A 77 -9.07 4.31 43.11
C ARG A 77 -9.09 3.01 42.29
N SER A 78 -9.17 3.09 40.96
CA SER A 78 -9.06 1.93 40.07
C SER A 78 -7.79 1.13 40.34
N SER A 79 -6.66 1.83 40.48
CA SER A 79 -5.37 1.20 40.80
C SER A 79 -5.40 0.42 42.15
N GLN A 80 -6.10 0.96 43.15
CA GLN A 80 -6.27 0.29 44.47
C GLN A 80 -7.15 -0.95 44.32
N LEU A 81 -8.26 -0.87 43.56
CA LEU A 81 -9.14 -2.02 43.34
C LEU A 81 -8.44 -3.15 42.59
N VAL A 82 -7.57 -2.84 41.64
CA VAL A 82 -6.81 -3.84 40.86
C VAL A 82 -5.65 -4.43 41.64
N LYS A 83 -5.09 -3.72 42.64
CA LYS A 83 -3.92 -4.18 43.45
C LYS A 83 -4.22 -5.52 44.08
N GLY A 84 -3.34 -6.53 43.85
CA GLY A 84 -3.46 -7.90 44.33
C GLY A 84 -4.41 -8.80 43.52
N SER A 85 -5.17 -8.23 42.55
CA SER A 85 -6.06 -8.99 41.67
C SER A 85 -5.70 -8.81 40.20
N PHE A 86 -4.56 -8.19 39.90
CA PHE A 86 -4.13 -7.84 38.52
C PHE A 86 -4.18 -9.03 37.55
N LEU A 87 -3.50 -10.13 37.92
CA LEU A 87 -3.45 -11.34 37.07
C LEU A 87 -4.85 -11.94 36.85
N LYS A 88 -5.70 -11.95 37.90
CA LYS A 88 -7.06 -12.49 37.77
C LYS A 88 -7.94 -11.65 36.84
N ILE A 89 -7.82 -10.33 36.90
CA ILE A 89 -8.56 -9.42 36.02
C ILE A 89 -8.02 -9.59 34.61
N TRP A 90 -6.70 -9.59 34.44
CA TRP A 90 -6.05 -9.80 33.14
C TRP A 90 -6.45 -11.13 32.51
N THR A 91 -6.35 -12.26 33.22
CA THR A 91 -6.73 -13.56 32.68
C THR A 91 -8.19 -13.63 32.30
N THR A 92 -9.08 -13.01 33.08
CA THR A 92 -10.52 -12.96 32.73
C THR A 92 -10.73 -12.18 31.44
N MET A 93 -10.10 -11.01 31.28
CA MET A 93 -10.21 -10.21 30.06
C MET A 93 -9.54 -10.91 28.87
N PHE A 94 -8.41 -11.56 29.08
CA PHE A 94 -7.72 -12.35 28.06
C PHE A 94 -8.58 -13.51 27.57
N LEU A 95 -9.16 -14.31 28.46
CA LEU A 95 -10.03 -15.43 28.10
C LEU A 95 -11.31 -14.95 27.41
N TRP A 96 -11.86 -13.80 27.82
CA TRP A 96 -12.98 -13.18 27.14
C TRP A 96 -12.64 -12.85 25.68
N ASN A 97 -11.54 -12.15 25.45
CA ASN A 97 -11.11 -11.82 24.07
C ASN A 97 -10.72 -13.08 23.27
N LEU A 98 -10.08 -14.05 23.90
CA LEU A 98 -9.74 -15.32 23.26
C LEU A 98 -10.99 -16.11 22.86
N SER A 99 -12.05 -16.09 23.68
CA SER A 99 -13.31 -16.75 23.32
C SER A 99 -14.00 -16.08 22.13
N ILE A 100 -14.00 -14.73 22.08
CA ILE A 100 -14.50 -13.98 20.92
C ILE A 100 -13.70 -14.34 19.66
N PHE A 101 -12.37 -14.29 19.77
CA PHE A 101 -11.48 -14.65 18.66
C PHE A 101 -11.71 -16.09 18.18
N ALA A 102 -11.83 -17.05 19.10
CA ALA A 102 -12.09 -18.45 18.78
C ALA A 102 -13.43 -18.63 18.03
N ILE A 103 -14.47 -17.93 18.46
CA ILE A 103 -15.77 -17.97 17.78
C ILE A 103 -15.64 -17.41 16.35
N VAL A 104 -14.99 -16.26 16.20
CA VAL A 104 -14.78 -15.64 14.88
C VAL A 104 -13.93 -16.55 13.98
N ALA A 105 -12.85 -17.15 14.52
CA ALA A 105 -12.00 -18.06 13.78
C ALA A 105 -12.75 -19.33 13.31
N VAL A 106 -13.55 -19.92 14.18
CA VAL A 106 -14.37 -21.10 13.82
C VAL A 106 -15.36 -20.74 12.70
N VAL A 107 -16.06 -19.60 12.82
CA VAL A 107 -16.97 -19.13 11.78
C VAL A 107 -16.25 -18.90 10.46
N ALA A 108 -15.09 -18.23 10.49
CA ALA A 108 -14.27 -17.99 9.28
C ALA A 108 -13.82 -19.30 8.62
N ILE A 109 -13.38 -20.27 9.40
CA ILE A 109 -12.98 -21.60 8.89
C ILE A 109 -14.19 -22.33 8.26
N LEU A 110 -15.33 -22.32 8.90
CA LEU A 110 -16.55 -22.97 8.38
C LEU A 110 -17.02 -22.32 7.07
N VAL A 111 -16.98 -20.98 7.00
CA VAL A 111 -17.26 -20.25 5.75
C VAL A 111 -16.25 -20.59 4.68
N GLY A 112 -14.95 -20.61 5.00
CA GLY A 112 -13.88 -20.96 4.05
C GLY A 112 -14.05 -22.40 3.49
N ILE A 113 -14.34 -23.37 4.35
CA ILE A 113 -14.62 -24.76 3.91
C ILE A 113 -15.88 -24.80 3.04
N GLY A 114 -16.94 -24.10 3.44
CA GLY A 114 -18.17 -24.03 2.66
C GLY A 114 -17.96 -23.44 1.27
N MET A 115 -17.14 -22.37 1.17
CA MET A 115 -16.79 -21.75 -0.12
C MET A 115 -15.91 -22.66 -0.98
N ALA A 116 -14.96 -23.39 -0.39
CA ALA A 116 -14.13 -24.34 -1.12
C ALA A 116 -14.97 -25.50 -1.71
N LEU A 117 -15.89 -26.05 -0.92
CA LEU A 117 -16.82 -27.09 -1.39
C LEU A 117 -17.77 -26.56 -2.47
N LEU A 118 -18.27 -25.34 -2.31
CA LEU A 118 -19.11 -24.67 -3.30
C LEU A 118 -18.38 -24.49 -4.64
N ASN A 119 -17.13 -24.05 -4.59
CA ASN A 119 -16.30 -23.91 -5.79
C ASN A 119 -16.13 -25.25 -6.55
N GLU A 120 -15.94 -26.36 -5.82
CA GLU A 120 -15.89 -27.70 -6.43
C GLU A 120 -17.21 -28.09 -7.10
N VAL A 121 -18.35 -27.83 -6.45
CA VAL A 121 -19.68 -28.14 -6.97
C VAL A 121 -20.03 -27.28 -8.19
N LEU A 122 -19.62 -26.01 -8.18
CA LEU A 122 -19.93 -25.04 -9.22
C LEU A 122 -18.85 -24.95 -10.31
N LYS A 123 -17.99 -25.98 -10.45
CA LYS A 123 -16.93 -26.01 -11.47
C LYS A 123 -17.47 -25.57 -12.83
N GLY A 124 -17.05 -24.37 -13.27
CA GLY A 124 -17.43 -23.78 -14.57
C GLY A 124 -18.61 -22.79 -14.53
N ASN A 125 -19.31 -22.59 -13.41
CA ASN A 125 -20.34 -21.55 -13.32
C ASN A 125 -19.87 -20.37 -12.46
N VAL A 126 -18.93 -19.59 -13.00
CA VAL A 126 -18.30 -18.43 -12.31
C VAL A 126 -19.37 -17.42 -11.89
N LYS A 127 -20.39 -17.16 -12.73
CA LYS A 127 -21.45 -16.20 -12.43
C LYS A 127 -22.25 -16.60 -11.19
N LEU A 128 -22.62 -17.88 -11.07
CA LEU A 128 -23.35 -18.36 -9.89
C LEU A 128 -22.46 -18.36 -8.65
N PHE A 129 -21.17 -18.74 -8.78
CA PHE A 129 -20.19 -18.69 -7.70
C PHE A 129 -20.01 -17.25 -7.16
N VAL A 130 -19.80 -16.25 -8.03
CA VAL A 130 -19.67 -14.84 -7.65
C VAL A 130 -20.95 -14.31 -7.00
N THR A 131 -22.14 -14.69 -7.50
CA THR A 131 -23.40 -14.29 -6.89
C THR A 131 -23.54 -14.83 -5.45
N ILE A 132 -23.20 -16.10 -5.25
CA ILE A 132 -23.24 -16.71 -3.91
C ILE A 132 -22.16 -16.09 -2.99
N LEU A 133 -20.95 -15.86 -3.51
CA LEU A 133 -19.89 -15.20 -2.78
C LEU A 133 -20.32 -13.80 -2.32
N SER A 134 -20.91 -12.99 -3.21
CA SER A 134 -21.43 -11.66 -2.87
C SER A 134 -22.53 -11.72 -1.80
N PHE A 135 -23.40 -12.72 -1.87
CA PHE A 135 -24.42 -12.93 -0.83
C PHE A 135 -23.79 -13.31 0.52
N VAL A 136 -22.84 -14.25 0.53
CA VAL A 136 -22.15 -14.72 1.74
C VAL A 136 -21.34 -13.60 2.39
N THR A 137 -20.62 -12.82 1.61
CA THR A 137 -19.84 -11.66 2.12
C THR A 137 -20.75 -10.57 2.69
N THR A 138 -21.88 -10.30 2.05
CA THR A 138 -22.90 -9.35 2.53
C THR A 138 -23.48 -9.81 3.87
N MET A 139 -23.92 -11.07 3.94
CA MET A 139 -24.47 -11.65 5.17
C MET A 139 -23.42 -11.70 6.28
N GLY A 140 -22.19 -12.06 5.95
CA GLY A 140 -21.06 -12.04 6.86
C GLY A 140 -20.80 -10.64 7.43
N GLY A 141 -20.81 -9.62 6.60
CA GLY A 141 -20.67 -8.21 7.01
C GLY A 141 -21.80 -7.76 7.97
N ILE A 142 -23.03 -8.11 7.66
CA ILE A 142 -24.19 -7.82 8.55
C ILE A 142 -24.02 -8.54 9.89
N LEU A 143 -23.64 -9.81 9.90
CA LEU A 143 -23.41 -10.58 11.13
C LEU A 143 -22.28 -9.99 11.97
N VAL A 144 -21.17 -9.58 11.34
CA VAL A 144 -20.06 -8.89 12.03
C VAL A 144 -20.54 -7.57 12.63
N MET A 145 -21.31 -6.78 11.89
CA MET A 145 -21.88 -5.52 12.39
C MET A 145 -22.79 -5.76 13.60
N ILE A 146 -23.68 -6.75 13.55
CA ILE A 146 -24.53 -7.13 14.68
C ILE A 146 -23.68 -7.62 15.85
N ALA A 147 -22.70 -8.48 15.61
CA ALA A 147 -21.81 -8.99 16.66
C ALA A 147 -21.06 -7.85 17.37
N THR A 148 -20.55 -6.87 16.62
CA THR A 148 -19.84 -5.71 17.20
C THR A 148 -20.74 -4.84 18.06
N LEU A 149 -22.04 -4.70 17.69
CA LEU A 149 -23.02 -4.00 18.51
C LEU A 149 -23.26 -4.68 19.88
N PHE A 150 -23.13 -6.00 19.96
CA PHE A 150 -23.32 -6.75 21.20
C PHE A 150 -22.03 -6.96 22.00
N ILE A 151 -20.87 -7.10 21.33
CA ILE A 151 -19.58 -7.33 22.02
C ILE A 151 -19.24 -6.19 22.97
N SER A 152 -19.45 -4.93 22.57
CA SER A 152 -19.13 -3.76 23.42
C SER A 152 -19.96 -3.71 24.70
N PRO A 153 -21.31 -3.81 24.67
CA PRO A 153 -22.12 -3.87 25.88
C PRO A 153 -21.78 -5.06 26.77
N LEU A 154 -21.56 -6.25 26.19
CA LEU A 154 -21.19 -7.45 26.94
C LEU A 154 -19.83 -7.30 27.64
N THR A 155 -18.87 -6.67 26.97
CA THR A 155 -17.54 -6.37 27.55
C THR A 155 -17.67 -5.37 28.71
N ILE A 156 -18.49 -4.31 28.54
CA ILE A 156 -18.76 -3.35 29.63
C ILE A 156 -19.44 -4.07 30.80
N MET A 157 -20.40 -4.95 30.52
CA MET A 157 -21.08 -5.74 31.57
C MET A 157 -20.09 -6.62 32.33
N LEU A 158 -19.18 -7.29 31.64
CA LEU A 158 -18.12 -8.09 32.27
C LEU A 158 -17.22 -7.22 33.16
N ILE A 159 -16.78 -6.06 32.67
CA ILE A 159 -15.96 -5.12 33.45
C ILE A 159 -16.73 -4.62 34.66
N THR A 160 -18.02 -4.34 34.52
CA THR A 160 -18.92 -3.93 35.61
C THR A 160 -19.02 -5.02 36.69
N GLN A 161 -19.20 -6.27 36.30
CA GLN A 161 -19.22 -7.40 37.26
C GLN A 161 -17.88 -7.55 37.98
N LEU A 162 -16.75 -7.39 37.26
CA LEU A 162 -15.42 -7.41 37.85
C LEU A 162 -15.25 -6.24 38.84
N TYR A 163 -15.71 -5.04 38.49
CA TYR A 163 -15.68 -3.86 39.37
C TYR A 163 -16.43 -4.12 40.68
N TYR A 164 -17.67 -4.56 40.61
CA TYR A 164 -18.48 -4.85 41.81
C TYR A 164 -17.84 -5.94 42.68
N ARG A 165 -17.30 -6.98 42.09
CA ARG A 165 -16.57 -8.02 42.80
C ARG A 165 -15.32 -7.46 43.51
N GLN A 166 -14.58 -6.55 42.89
CA GLN A 166 -13.41 -5.95 43.55
C GLN A 166 -13.78 -5.00 44.67
N VAL A 167 -14.86 -4.19 44.50
CA VAL A 167 -15.39 -3.33 45.56
C VAL A 167 -15.83 -4.18 46.78
N LYS A 168 -16.61 -5.22 46.55
CA LYS A 168 -17.05 -6.14 47.63
C LYS A 168 -15.82 -6.75 48.35
N MET A 169 -14.81 -7.18 47.64
CA MET A 169 -13.59 -7.79 48.21
C MET A 169 -12.73 -6.79 49.00
N LYS A 170 -12.66 -5.52 48.57
CA LYS A 170 -11.76 -4.51 49.15
C LYS A 170 -12.39 -3.69 50.25
N ASP A 171 -13.66 -3.32 50.07
CA ASP A 171 -14.36 -2.40 50.99
C ASP A 171 -15.35 -3.12 51.92
N GLY A 172 -15.61 -4.40 51.68
CA GLY A 172 -16.58 -5.17 52.45
C GLY A 172 -18.04 -4.76 52.25
N VAL A 173 -18.29 -3.81 51.34
CA VAL A 173 -19.62 -3.28 51.09
C VAL A 173 -20.27 -4.05 49.94
N GLU A 174 -21.51 -4.51 50.14
CA GLU A 174 -22.28 -4.98 48.97
C GLU A 174 -22.58 -3.79 48.07
N PRO A 175 -22.23 -3.89 46.78
CA PRO A 175 -22.53 -2.81 45.85
C PRO A 175 -24.01 -2.59 45.82
N ILE A 176 -24.44 -1.33 45.91
CA ILE A 176 -25.86 -0.93 45.81
C ILE A 176 -26.37 -1.49 44.48
N PRO A 177 -27.40 -2.35 44.48
CA PRO A 177 -27.99 -2.83 43.26
C PRO A 177 -28.48 -1.61 42.48
N MET A 178 -28.00 -1.44 41.26
CA MET A 178 -28.46 -0.40 40.36
C MET A 178 -29.93 -0.71 40.06
N ILE A 179 -30.84 -0.16 40.86
CA ILE A 179 -32.28 -0.21 40.57
C ILE A 179 -32.46 0.69 39.37
N ILE A 180 -32.36 0.09 38.18
CA ILE A 180 -32.83 0.74 36.95
C ILE A 180 -34.34 0.78 37.11
N THR A 181 -34.86 1.88 37.64
CA THR A 181 -36.27 2.24 37.48
C THR A 181 -36.43 2.56 35.99
N ALA A 182 -36.52 1.52 35.18
CA ALA A 182 -36.92 1.67 33.80
C ALA A 182 -38.35 2.26 33.85
N THR A 183 -38.49 3.53 33.62
CA THR A 183 -39.76 4.11 33.28
C THR A 183 -40.31 3.30 32.09
N PRO A 184 -41.44 2.61 32.22
CA PRO A 184 -41.96 1.79 31.15
C PRO A 184 -42.10 2.69 29.92
N SER A 185 -41.46 2.34 28.85
CA SER A 185 -41.56 3.08 27.59
C SER A 185 -43.03 3.09 27.20
N LYS A 186 -43.60 4.30 26.95
CA LYS A 186 -44.98 4.44 26.47
C LYS A 186 -45.21 3.74 25.12
N ILE A 187 -44.14 3.30 24.46
CA ILE A 187 -44.18 2.60 23.18
C ILE A 187 -44.15 1.09 23.45
N ASN A 188 -45.24 0.41 23.13
CA ASN A 188 -45.25 -1.05 23.11
C ASN A 188 -44.56 -1.56 21.84
N TRP A 189 -43.24 -1.74 21.93
CA TRP A 189 -42.39 -2.19 20.84
C TRP A 189 -42.81 -3.53 20.22
N GLN A 190 -43.38 -4.42 21.05
CA GLN A 190 -43.83 -5.73 20.60
C GLN A 190 -45.07 -5.62 19.72
N ASN A 191 -46.02 -4.74 20.05
CA ASN A 191 -47.17 -4.47 19.21
C ASN A 191 -46.79 -3.73 17.93
N LEU A 192 -45.88 -2.77 18.01
CA LEU A 192 -45.37 -2.07 16.84
C LEU A 192 -44.67 -3.03 15.88
N PHE A 193 -43.78 -3.90 16.39
CA PHE A 193 -43.08 -4.92 15.61
C PHE A 193 -44.08 -5.90 14.97
N ASN A 194 -45.04 -6.44 15.75
CA ASN A 194 -46.01 -7.38 15.24
C ASN A 194 -46.93 -6.77 14.15
N ARG A 195 -47.28 -5.48 14.28
CA ARG A 195 -48.06 -4.74 13.28
C ARG A 195 -47.34 -4.52 11.97
N HIS A 196 -46.00 -4.35 12.01
CA HIS A 196 -45.19 -4.00 10.83
C HIS A 196 -44.20 -5.09 10.39
N LYS A 197 -44.15 -6.26 11.06
CA LYS A 197 -43.17 -7.32 10.82
C LYS A 197 -43.06 -7.73 9.36
N LYS A 198 -44.16 -7.88 8.63
CA LYS A 198 -44.16 -8.24 7.21
C LYS A 198 -43.48 -7.16 6.35
N LYS A 199 -43.79 -5.87 6.64
CA LYS A 199 -43.17 -4.73 5.95
C LYS A 199 -41.67 -4.62 6.27
N LEU A 200 -41.29 -4.79 7.54
CA LEU A 200 -39.90 -4.78 7.98
C LEU A 200 -39.09 -5.91 7.33
N ILE A 201 -39.65 -7.12 7.31
CA ILE A 201 -39.00 -8.26 6.61
C ILE A 201 -38.88 -7.95 5.13
N ALA A 202 -39.90 -7.45 4.44
CA ALA A 202 -39.84 -7.13 3.02
C ALA A 202 -38.78 -6.05 2.71
N VAL A 203 -38.73 -4.99 3.53
CA VAL A 203 -37.72 -3.93 3.39
C VAL A 203 -36.30 -4.48 3.64
N SER A 204 -36.12 -5.34 4.65
CA SER A 204 -34.82 -5.97 4.95
C SER A 204 -34.35 -6.89 3.80
N VAL A 205 -35.27 -7.71 3.27
CA VAL A 205 -34.95 -8.59 2.12
C VAL A 205 -34.62 -7.76 0.88
N LEU A 206 -35.36 -6.71 0.59
CA LEU A 206 -35.08 -5.81 -0.51
C LEU A 206 -33.70 -5.11 -0.33
N GLY A 207 -33.40 -4.66 0.88
CA GLY A 207 -32.11 -4.05 1.21
C GLY A 207 -30.94 -5.03 0.98
N ILE A 208 -31.10 -6.29 1.43
CA ILE A 208 -30.11 -7.35 1.21
C ILE A 208 -29.92 -7.61 -0.29
N MET A 209 -31.02 -7.71 -1.05
CA MET A 209 -30.94 -7.93 -2.50
C MET A 209 -30.23 -6.78 -3.22
N ILE A 210 -30.56 -5.53 -2.89
CA ILE A 210 -29.90 -4.34 -3.48
C ILE A 210 -28.43 -4.34 -3.13
N PHE A 211 -28.06 -4.59 -1.88
CA PHE A 211 -26.67 -4.59 -1.45
C PHE A 211 -25.88 -5.73 -2.10
N THR A 212 -26.45 -6.93 -2.20
CA THR A 212 -25.84 -8.06 -2.90
C THR A 212 -25.63 -7.75 -4.39
N TRP A 213 -26.62 -7.12 -5.02
CA TRP A 213 -26.51 -6.68 -6.42
C TRP A 213 -25.42 -5.61 -6.59
N LEU A 214 -25.36 -4.61 -5.71
CA LEU A 214 -24.32 -3.58 -5.73
C LEU A 214 -22.93 -4.18 -5.50
N SER A 215 -22.80 -5.13 -4.56
CA SER A 215 -21.53 -5.85 -4.32
C SER A 215 -21.11 -6.66 -5.53
N TYR A 216 -22.06 -7.31 -6.21
CA TYR A 216 -21.82 -8.04 -7.45
C TYR A 216 -21.35 -7.11 -8.59
N VAL A 217 -22.06 -5.98 -8.80
CA VAL A 217 -21.68 -4.98 -9.81
C VAL A 217 -20.30 -4.41 -9.50
N TYR A 218 -20.04 -4.03 -8.24
CA TYR A 218 -18.72 -3.52 -7.81
C TYR A 218 -17.61 -4.54 -8.10
N PHE A 219 -17.83 -5.81 -7.76
CA PHE A 219 -16.82 -6.86 -7.99
C PHE A 219 -16.54 -7.03 -9.49
N ILE A 220 -17.58 -7.09 -10.34
CA ILE A 220 -17.43 -7.24 -11.78
C ILE A 220 -16.77 -5.99 -12.41
N THR A 221 -17.16 -4.78 -12.01
CA THR A 221 -16.56 -3.54 -12.55
C THR A 221 -15.12 -3.37 -12.07
N TYR A 222 -14.82 -3.73 -10.82
CA TYR A 222 -13.47 -3.67 -10.28
C TYR A 222 -12.53 -4.63 -11.01
N GLU A 223 -12.93 -5.88 -11.24
CA GLU A 223 -12.13 -6.81 -12.03
C GLU A 223 -11.97 -6.37 -13.49
N PHE A 224 -13.00 -5.77 -14.08
CA PHE A 224 -12.94 -5.29 -15.47
C PHE A 224 -12.02 -4.08 -15.62
N ASP A 225 -12.07 -3.10 -14.72
CA ASP A 225 -11.16 -1.95 -14.71
C ASP A 225 -9.72 -2.34 -14.35
N ALA A 226 -9.56 -3.28 -13.41
CA ALA A 226 -8.28 -3.80 -12.98
C ALA A 226 -7.48 -4.44 -14.13
N ASN A 227 -8.17 -5.05 -15.08
CA ASN A 227 -7.55 -5.77 -16.20
C ASN A 227 -7.19 -4.87 -17.40
N ASN A 228 -7.65 -3.62 -17.44
CA ASN A 228 -7.38 -2.70 -18.56
C ASN A 228 -6.18 -1.76 -18.33
N ASN A 229 -5.68 -1.62 -17.12
CA ASN A 229 -4.49 -0.82 -16.84
C ASN A 229 -3.23 -1.65 -17.10
N LEU A 230 -2.62 -1.43 -18.27
CA LEU A 230 -1.36 -2.07 -18.63
C LEU A 230 -0.22 -1.46 -17.82
N VAL A 231 0.42 -2.28 -16.99
CA VAL A 231 1.69 -1.91 -16.34
C VAL A 231 2.74 -1.69 -17.42
N THR A 232 3.39 -0.53 -17.42
CA THR A 232 4.48 -0.22 -18.36
C THR A 232 5.79 -0.79 -17.84
N VAL A 233 6.67 -1.18 -18.78
CA VAL A 233 8.00 -1.70 -18.49
C VAL A 233 9.02 -0.59 -18.69
N THR A 234 9.76 -0.26 -17.65
CA THR A 234 10.90 0.68 -17.71
C THR A 234 12.20 -0.06 -17.50
N ALA A 235 13.04 -0.10 -18.51
CA ALA A 235 14.38 -0.70 -18.47
C ALA A 235 15.32 0.24 -17.70
N HIS A 236 15.77 -0.19 -16.50
CA HIS A 236 16.66 0.58 -15.63
C HIS A 236 18.04 0.71 -16.24
N ARG A 237 18.47 1.94 -16.52
CA ARG A 237 19.72 2.27 -17.23
C ARG A 237 19.85 1.55 -18.59
N GLY A 238 18.70 1.24 -19.22
CA GLY A 238 18.62 0.39 -20.40
C GLY A 238 18.50 -1.11 -20.05
N ASP A 239 19.01 -1.98 -20.94
CA ASP A 239 19.09 -3.43 -20.70
C ASP A 239 20.37 -3.75 -19.91
N ALA A 240 20.39 -3.37 -18.63
CA ALA A 240 21.58 -3.44 -17.77
C ALA A 240 22.01 -4.88 -17.43
N VAL A 241 21.15 -5.88 -17.65
CA VAL A 241 21.53 -7.30 -17.51
C VAL A 241 22.43 -7.77 -18.67
N ASN A 242 22.19 -7.29 -19.87
CA ASN A 242 22.83 -7.82 -21.08
C ASN A 242 23.82 -6.86 -21.74
N ALA A 243 23.86 -5.59 -21.31
CA ALA A 243 24.74 -4.54 -21.83
C ALA A 243 25.20 -3.59 -20.72
N PRO A 244 26.33 -2.87 -20.88
CA PRO A 244 26.76 -1.88 -19.90
C PRO A 244 25.69 -0.82 -19.68
N ASP A 245 25.40 -0.52 -18.43
CA ASP A 245 24.38 0.45 -18.02
C ASP A 245 24.66 1.86 -18.57
N ASN A 246 23.58 2.64 -18.85
CA ASN A 246 23.69 4.01 -19.35
C ASN A 246 24.49 4.16 -20.67
N THR A 247 24.43 3.17 -21.57
CA THR A 247 25.14 3.18 -22.86
C THR A 247 24.18 3.11 -24.06
N MET A 248 24.71 3.27 -25.25
CA MET A 248 23.96 3.06 -26.48
C MET A 248 23.54 1.60 -26.62
N SER A 249 24.40 0.67 -26.24
CA SER A 249 24.12 -0.77 -26.31
C SER A 249 22.97 -1.17 -25.37
N SER A 250 22.91 -0.63 -24.15
CA SER A 250 21.80 -0.92 -23.23
C SER A 250 20.48 -0.31 -23.71
N LEU A 251 20.48 0.88 -24.32
CA LEU A 251 19.30 1.44 -24.96
C LEU A 251 18.76 0.54 -26.07
N LEU A 252 19.64 0.06 -26.95
CA LEU A 252 19.26 -0.82 -28.06
C LEU A 252 18.73 -2.17 -27.54
N GLY A 253 19.28 -2.68 -26.44
CA GLY A 253 18.77 -3.84 -25.72
C GLY A 253 17.35 -3.62 -25.20
N ALA A 254 17.09 -2.49 -24.54
CA ALA A 254 15.75 -2.14 -24.05
C ALA A 254 14.72 -2.06 -25.19
N ILE A 255 15.11 -1.48 -26.34
CA ILE A 255 14.27 -1.46 -27.56
C ILE A 255 13.97 -2.88 -28.06
N ALA A 256 15.00 -3.74 -28.11
CA ALA A 256 14.84 -5.13 -28.57
C ALA A 256 13.93 -5.95 -27.63
N ASN A 257 13.98 -5.68 -26.33
CA ASN A 257 13.12 -6.28 -25.31
C ASN A 257 11.70 -5.71 -25.29
N LYS A 258 11.39 -4.73 -26.15
CA LYS A 258 10.10 -4.03 -26.24
C LYS A 258 9.69 -3.33 -24.95
N ALA A 259 10.64 -2.80 -24.19
CA ALA A 259 10.34 -1.96 -23.04
C ALA A 259 9.61 -0.68 -23.49
N ASP A 260 8.68 -0.18 -22.65
CA ASP A 260 7.97 1.07 -22.94
C ASP A 260 8.86 2.29 -22.73
N TYR A 261 9.73 2.22 -21.73
CA TYR A 261 10.71 3.25 -21.39
C TYR A 261 12.11 2.65 -21.19
N SER A 262 13.13 3.42 -21.56
CA SER A 262 14.50 3.26 -21.05
C SER A 262 14.74 4.35 -20.02
N GLU A 263 15.01 3.98 -18.80
CA GLU A 263 15.46 4.91 -17.78
C GLU A 263 16.98 5.15 -17.98
N LEU A 264 17.45 6.34 -17.64
CA LEU A 264 18.83 6.75 -17.80
C LEU A 264 19.20 7.93 -16.89
N ASP A 265 20.43 7.94 -16.41
CA ASP A 265 20.97 8.95 -15.51
C ASP A 265 21.78 10.01 -16.27
N VAL A 266 21.48 11.29 -16.07
CA VAL A 266 22.23 12.37 -16.72
C VAL A 266 23.00 13.23 -15.74
N GLN A 267 24.27 13.51 -16.09
CA GLN A 267 25.16 14.43 -15.39
C GLN A 267 25.90 15.30 -16.42
N GLN A 268 26.74 16.24 -15.95
CA GLN A 268 27.49 17.14 -16.81
C GLN A 268 29.01 16.94 -16.70
N THR A 269 29.65 17.04 -17.85
CA THR A 269 31.10 17.18 -17.94
C THR A 269 31.58 18.57 -17.50
N LYS A 270 32.88 18.77 -17.35
CA LYS A 270 33.53 20.05 -17.00
C LYS A 270 33.13 21.20 -17.92
N ASP A 271 32.99 20.93 -19.20
CA ASP A 271 32.57 21.91 -20.23
C ASP A 271 31.06 21.95 -20.42
N GLY A 272 30.32 21.24 -19.55
CA GLY A 272 28.89 21.30 -19.45
C GLY A 272 28.10 20.51 -20.49
N MET A 273 28.71 19.52 -21.15
CA MET A 273 28.01 18.55 -21.98
C MET A 273 27.16 17.64 -21.10
N VAL A 274 25.94 17.34 -21.52
CA VAL A 274 25.04 16.41 -20.82
C VAL A 274 25.30 14.99 -21.32
N VAL A 275 25.79 14.13 -20.43
CA VAL A 275 26.20 12.75 -20.73
C VAL A 275 25.49 11.78 -19.78
N LEU A 276 25.46 10.49 -20.15
CA LEU A 276 24.86 9.45 -19.35
C LEU A 276 25.89 8.82 -18.40
N THR A 277 25.66 8.93 -17.11
CA THR A 277 26.42 8.19 -16.09
C THR A 277 25.68 8.22 -14.76
N HIS A 278 25.60 7.09 -14.08
CA HIS A 278 25.02 7.02 -12.74
C HIS A 278 25.98 7.56 -11.69
N ASP A 279 27.21 6.99 -11.63
CA ASP A 279 28.20 7.38 -10.65
C ASP A 279 28.89 8.69 -11.05
N THR A 280 29.10 9.56 -10.08
CA THR A 280 29.89 10.79 -10.27
C THR A 280 31.34 10.47 -10.52
N ASN A 281 31.89 9.46 -9.86
CA ASN A 281 33.27 9.00 -10.05
C ASN A 281 33.31 7.83 -11.04
N LEU A 282 34.09 7.98 -12.10
CA LEU A 282 34.12 7.05 -13.22
C LEU A 282 34.99 5.80 -13.00
N LYS A 283 35.59 5.64 -11.79
CA LYS A 283 36.51 4.56 -11.50
C LYS A 283 35.91 3.17 -11.71
N ASN A 284 34.68 2.96 -11.28
CA ASN A 284 34.03 1.65 -11.35
C ASN A 284 33.75 1.21 -12.78
N ASN A 285 33.39 2.16 -13.67
CA ASN A 285 32.94 1.85 -15.02
C ASN A 285 34.04 1.99 -16.07
N THR A 286 35.12 2.77 -15.78
CA THR A 286 36.17 3.05 -16.76
C THR A 286 37.59 2.79 -16.23
N GLY A 287 37.75 2.50 -14.94
CA GLY A 287 39.05 2.43 -14.28
C GLY A 287 39.68 3.79 -13.95
N VAL A 288 39.13 4.90 -14.45
CA VAL A 288 39.65 6.25 -14.27
C VAL A 288 39.10 6.89 -13.01
N ASN A 289 39.94 7.11 -12.00
CA ASN A 289 39.56 7.71 -10.73
C ASN A 289 39.47 9.25 -10.85
N LYS A 290 38.43 9.72 -11.55
CA LYS A 290 38.06 11.14 -11.67
C LYS A 290 36.54 11.27 -11.65
N ASN A 291 36.06 12.41 -11.18
CA ASN A 291 34.66 12.74 -11.25
C ASN A 291 34.30 13.30 -12.63
N ILE A 292 33.04 13.10 -13.05
CA ILE A 292 32.57 13.51 -14.39
C ILE A 292 32.76 15.02 -14.62
N TRP A 293 32.58 15.86 -13.62
CA TRP A 293 32.74 17.31 -13.71
C TRP A 293 34.23 17.78 -13.77
N GLU A 294 35.20 16.88 -13.60
CA GLU A 294 36.60 17.17 -13.71
C GLU A 294 37.11 16.98 -15.13
N LEU A 295 36.37 16.30 -15.99
CA LEU A 295 36.71 15.92 -17.36
C LEU A 295 35.88 16.71 -18.38
N THR A 296 36.53 17.18 -19.45
CA THR A 296 35.84 17.68 -20.64
C THR A 296 35.21 16.54 -21.42
N PHE A 297 34.27 16.85 -22.31
CA PHE A 297 33.67 15.80 -23.14
C PHE A 297 34.67 15.09 -24.03
N ASP A 298 35.64 15.82 -24.59
CA ASP A 298 36.72 15.23 -25.37
C ASP A 298 37.58 14.22 -24.59
N GLU A 299 37.66 14.37 -23.26
CA GLU A 299 38.36 13.41 -22.40
C GLU A 299 37.42 12.22 -22.07
N VAL A 300 36.15 12.47 -21.82
CA VAL A 300 35.15 11.45 -21.52
C VAL A 300 34.88 10.53 -22.71
N GLU A 301 34.82 11.08 -23.93
CA GLU A 301 34.60 10.31 -25.16
C GLU A 301 35.70 9.26 -25.43
N LYS A 302 36.92 9.44 -24.87
CA LYS A 302 38.01 8.48 -25.01
C LYS A 302 37.89 7.29 -24.06
N LEU A 303 37.08 7.41 -23.00
CA LEU A 303 36.93 6.36 -21.99
C LEU A 303 36.14 5.18 -22.55
N ASP A 304 36.45 4.01 -22.05
CA ASP A 304 35.76 2.76 -22.35
C ASP A 304 34.95 2.31 -21.12
N VAL A 305 33.63 2.21 -21.28
CA VAL A 305 32.72 1.72 -20.24
C VAL A 305 32.23 0.30 -20.51
N GLY A 306 32.60 -0.26 -21.66
CA GLY A 306 32.09 -1.56 -22.09
C GLY A 306 32.98 -2.73 -21.68
N SER A 307 34.28 -2.60 -21.80
CA SER A 307 35.26 -3.68 -21.50
C SER A 307 35.12 -4.19 -20.07
N HIS A 308 34.76 -3.31 -19.14
CA HIS A 308 34.55 -3.66 -17.74
C HIS A 308 33.35 -4.59 -17.56
N PHE A 309 32.32 -4.43 -18.37
CA PHE A 309 31.10 -5.28 -18.33
C PHE A 309 31.39 -6.63 -19.04
N SER A 310 31.90 -6.59 -20.25
CA SER A 310 32.22 -7.80 -21.02
C SER A 310 33.09 -7.43 -22.21
N PRO A 311 34.03 -8.32 -22.65
CA PRO A 311 34.86 -8.12 -23.88
C PRO A 311 34.02 -7.87 -25.14
N LYS A 312 32.76 -8.28 -25.17
CA LYS A 312 31.85 -8.03 -26.30
C LYS A 312 31.61 -6.54 -26.53
N PHE A 313 31.74 -5.73 -25.49
CA PHE A 313 31.46 -4.29 -25.51
C PHE A 313 32.72 -3.44 -25.44
N ASP A 314 33.90 -4.05 -25.79
CA ASP A 314 35.15 -3.33 -25.85
C ASP A 314 35.03 -2.09 -26.72
N GLY A 315 35.43 -0.94 -26.19
CA GLY A 315 35.34 0.35 -26.86
C GLY A 315 33.98 1.08 -26.73
N GLU A 316 32.98 0.53 -26.01
CA GLU A 316 31.72 1.25 -25.74
C GLU A 316 32.00 2.57 -25.02
N LYS A 317 31.27 3.62 -25.40
CA LYS A 317 31.49 4.98 -24.91
C LYS A 317 30.38 5.47 -24.00
N ILE A 318 30.68 6.47 -23.18
CA ILE A 318 29.69 7.26 -22.47
C ILE A 318 28.93 8.13 -23.48
N PRO A 319 27.65 7.92 -23.74
CA PRO A 319 26.90 8.67 -24.74
C PRO A 319 26.44 10.03 -24.21
N THR A 320 26.21 10.96 -25.13
CA THR A 320 25.48 12.20 -24.80
C THR A 320 23.99 11.95 -24.79
N LEU A 321 23.24 12.74 -24.00
CA LEU A 321 21.77 12.69 -24.00
C LEU A 321 21.19 12.94 -25.40
N ASP A 322 21.79 13.85 -26.17
CA ASP A 322 21.38 14.15 -27.55
C ASP A 322 21.47 12.91 -28.46
N SER A 323 22.59 12.16 -28.38
CA SER A 323 22.76 10.94 -29.16
C SER A 323 21.76 9.85 -28.82
N ILE A 324 21.44 9.70 -27.53
CA ILE A 324 20.45 8.76 -27.03
C ILE A 324 19.05 9.14 -27.50
N MET A 325 18.64 10.40 -27.39
CA MET A 325 17.35 10.86 -27.87
C MET A 325 17.17 10.60 -29.37
N LYS A 326 18.20 10.86 -30.19
CA LYS A 326 18.17 10.56 -31.61
C LYS A 326 17.98 9.07 -31.91
N ALA A 327 18.67 8.21 -31.16
CA ALA A 327 18.55 6.75 -31.31
C ALA A 327 17.18 6.21 -30.83
N ALA A 328 16.64 6.77 -29.77
CA ALA A 328 15.36 6.39 -29.15
C ALA A 328 14.14 6.87 -29.93
N ASN A 329 14.28 7.92 -30.75
CA ASN A 329 13.17 8.62 -31.39
C ASN A 329 12.20 7.67 -32.09
N LYS A 330 10.92 7.71 -31.68
CA LYS A 330 9.80 6.86 -32.16
C LYS A 330 10.02 5.34 -31.96
N LYS A 331 11.02 4.92 -31.17
CA LYS A 331 11.28 3.51 -30.89
C LYS A 331 11.02 3.14 -29.44
N ILE A 332 11.36 4.02 -28.51
CA ILE A 332 11.18 3.85 -27.06
C ILE A 332 11.06 5.22 -26.42
N LYS A 333 10.34 5.33 -25.32
CA LYS A 333 10.30 6.54 -24.50
C LYS A 333 11.48 6.55 -23.53
N LEU A 334 11.82 7.74 -23.02
CA LEU A 334 12.92 7.90 -22.06
C LEU A 334 12.37 8.36 -20.70
N ASN A 335 12.89 7.77 -19.63
CA ASN A 335 12.78 8.27 -18.27
C ASN A 335 14.15 8.86 -17.88
N ILE A 336 14.25 10.19 -17.88
CA ILE A 336 15.52 10.90 -17.74
C ILE A 336 15.70 11.33 -16.29
N GLU A 337 16.58 10.67 -15.54
CA GLU A 337 16.92 11.08 -14.18
C GLU A 337 17.96 12.20 -14.19
N ILE A 338 17.58 13.39 -13.67
CA ILE A 338 18.51 14.49 -13.44
C ILE A 338 19.25 14.25 -12.12
N LYS A 339 20.53 13.97 -12.18
CA LYS A 339 21.41 13.76 -11.03
C LYS A 339 22.24 15.01 -10.73
N LEU A 340 21.78 15.81 -9.78
CA LEU A 340 22.53 16.97 -9.31
C LEU A 340 23.68 16.51 -8.41
N ASN A 341 24.87 17.03 -8.65
CA ASN A 341 26.08 16.68 -7.92
C ASN A 341 26.76 17.89 -7.24
N GLY A 342 26.17 19.07 -7.34
CA GLY A 342 26.69 20.33 -6.77
C GLY A 342 27.70 21.07 -7.63
N HIS A 343 28.08 20.51 -8.79
CA HIS A 343 28.96 21.15 -9.79
C HIS A 343 28.20 21.48 -11.09
N ASP A 344 26.87 21.45 -11.01
CA ASP A 344 25.97 21.58 -12.14
C ASP A 344 26.00 22.97 -12.76
N GLN A 345 26.07 23.03 -14.08
CA GLN A 345 26.05 24.24 -14.88
C GLN A 345 24.70 24.38 -15.59
N LYS A 346 23.63 24.61 -14.83
CA LYS A 346 22.25 24.71 -15.34
C LYS A 346 21.83 23.41 -16.03
N LEU A 347 22.01 22.27 -15.36
CA LEU A 347 21.73 20.94 -15.94
C LEU A 347 20.25 20.83 -16.35
N GLU A 348 19.32 21.31 -15.54
CA GLU A 348 17.89 21.21 -15.83
C GLU A 348 17.50 22.01 -17.09
N GLU A 349 18.04 23.25 -17.25
CA GLU A 349 17.79 24.03 -18.46
C GLU A 349 18.36 23.38 -19.72
N LYS A 350 19.53 22.75 -19.61
CA LYS A 350 20.14 22.04 -20.76
C LYS A 350 19.37 20.79 -21.13
N VAL A 351 18.90 20.03 -20.13
CA VAL A 351 18.06 18.84 -20.36
C VAL A 351 16.77 19.25 -21.03
N VAL A 352 16.06 20.27 -20.52
CA VAL A 352 14.81 20.78 -21.14
C VAL A 352 15.06 21.25 -22.56
N LYS A 353 16.14 22.01 -22.78
CA LYS A 353 16.49 22.45 -24.12
C LYS A 353 16.75 21.29 -25.09
N LEU A 354 17.50 20.26 -24.67
CA LEU A 354 17.72 19.07 -25.49
C LEU A 354 16.44 18.32 -25.82
N ILE A 355 15.50 18.22 -24.86
CA ILE A 355 14.16 17.63 -25.06
C ILE A 355 13.38 18.41 -26.13
N GLU A 356 13.43 19.74 -26.08
CA GLU A 356 12.74 20.61 -27.04
C GLU A 356 13.41 20.58 -28.43
N ASP A 357 14.73 20.70 -28.50
CA ASP A 357 15.49 20.69 -29.76
C ASP A 357 15.31 19.35 -30.54
N ASN A 358 15.12 18.23 -29.82
CA ASN A 358 14.85 16.92 -30.40
C ASN A 358 13.37 16.61 -30.63
N ASN A 359 12.44 17.53 -30.31
CA ASN A 359 10.98 17.30 -30.33
C ASN A 359 10.57 16.07 -29.50
N PHE A 360 11.15 15.90 -28.31
CA PHE A 360 11.05 14.69 -27.51
C PHE A 360 10.06 14.82 -26.32
N VAL A 361 9.36 15.95 -26.18
CA VAL A 361 8.45 16.27 -25.06
C VAL A 361 7.43 15.16 -24.80
N ASP A 362 6.81 14.63 -25.85
CA ASP A 362 5.79 13.57 -25.74
C ASP A 362 6.39 12.15 -25.63
N GLN A 363 7.70 12.03 -25.70
CA GLN A 363 8.43 10.77 -25.67
C GLN A 363 9.32 10.63 -24.42
N CYS A 364 9.23 11.54 -23.46
CA CYS A 364 9.99 11.43 -22.23
C CYS A 364 9.19 11.81 -20.98
N VAL A 365 9.73 11.37 -19.87
CA VAL A 365 9.45 11.88 -18.52
C VAL A 365 10.78 12.25 -17.87
N VAL A 366 10.75 13.15 -16.89
CA VAL A 366 11.95 13.56 -16.15
C VAL A 366 11.78 13.18 -14.69
N THR A 367 12.79 12.54 -14.13
CA THR A 367 12.84 12.18 -12.71
C THR A 367 14.01 12.83 -11.99
N SER A 368 13.92 13.00 -10.69
CA SER A 368 15.02 13.44 -9.83
C SER A 368 14.72 13.14 -8.37
N LEU A 369 15.78 13.00 -7.56
CA LEU A 369 15.74 13.05 -6.10
C LEU A 369 15.56 14.49 -5.56
N ASP A 370 15.86 15.49 -6.38
CA ASP A 370 15.71 16.90 -6.01
C ASP A 370 14.37 17.45 -6.51
N TYR A 371 13.47 17.72 -5.57
CA TYR A 371 12.15 18.28 -5.89
C TYR A 371 12.23 19.66 -6.57
N ASN A 372 13.21 20.50 -6.21
CA ASN A 372 13.35 21.83 -6.80
C ASN A 372 13.79 21.74 -8.26
N ALA A 373 14.63 20.77 -8.61
CA ALA A 373 14.99 20.48 -10.01
C ALA A 373 13.74 20.17 -10.84
N LEU A 374 12.83 19.33 -10.32
CA LEU A 374 11.57 18.99 -10.98
C LEU A 374 10.65 20.22 -11.14
N GLN A 375 10.54 21.07 -10.11
CA GLN A 375 9.76 22.31 -10.22
C GLN A 375 10.37 23.28 -11.25
N LYS A 376 11.70 23.30 -11.38
CA LYS A 376 12.41 24.08 -12.38
C LYS A 376 12.12 23.56 -13.81
N VAL A 377 12.15 22.24 -14.01
CA VAL A 377 11.76 21.60 -15.27
C VAL A 377 10.30 21.98 -15.64
N LYS A 378 9.35 21.85 -14.71
CA LYS A 378 7.95 22.21 -14.95
C LYS A 378 7.76 23.69 -15.26
N LYS A 379 8.57 24.56 -14.65
CA LYS A 379 8.55 26.00 -14.91
C LYS A 379 9.07 26.33 -16.31
N LEU A 380 10.10 25.62 -16.78
CA LEU A 380 10.69 25.79 -18.10
C LEU A 380 9.76 25.26 -19.18
N ASN A 381 9.22 24.06 -19.01
CA ASN A 381 8.26 23.47 -19.92
C ASN A 381 7.19 22.65 -19.16
N PRO A 382 5.99 23.20 -18.93
CA PRO A 382 4.93 22.52 -18.17
C PRO A 382 4.33 21.28 -18.85
N LYS A 383 4.67 21.01 -20.11
CA LYS A 383 4.23 19.81 -20.84
C LYS A 383 5.08 18.58 -20.50
N ILE A 384 6.32 18.77 -20.02
CA ILE A 384 7.18 17.67 -19.59
C ILE A 384 6.63 17.08 -18.32
N LYS A 385 6.35 15.77 -18.32
CA LYS A 385 5.90 15.04 -17.13
C LYS A 385 7.08 14.80 -16.20
N VAL A 386 6.87 15.05 -14.90
CA VAL A 386 7.93 14.89 -13.89
C VAL A 386 7.55 13.91 -12.81
N GLY A 387 8.52 13.12 -12.36
CA GLY A 387 8.39 12.13 -11.30
C GLY A 387 9.37 12.38 -10.15
N TYR A 388 8.91 12.33 -8.93
CA TYR A 388 9.76 12.47 -7.74
C TYR A 388 10.23 11.09 -7.28
N ILE A 389 11.55 10.93 -7.12
CA ILE A 389 12.15 9.68 -6.64
C ILE A 389 12.12 9.66 -5.12
N VAL A 390 11.58 8.58 -4.54
CA VAL A 390 11.34 8.42 -3.11
C VAL A 390 11.98 7.13 -2.61
N PHE A 391 13.00 7.24 -1.76
CA PHE A 391 13.61 6.10 -1.04
C PHE A 391 12.91 5.77 0.27
N ALA A 392 12.47 6.81 1.00
CA ALA A 392 11.78 6.68 2.27
C ALA A 392 10.83 7.86 2.43
N GLY A 393 9.58 7.58 2.77
CA GLY A 393 8.57 8.61 2.92
C GLY A 393 8.67 9.32 4.29
N MET A 394 9.23 10.51 4.35
CA MET A 394 8.93 11.45 5.42
C MET A 394 7.92 12.48 4.90
N GLY A 395 6.75 12.52 5.50
CA GLY A 395 5.66 13.42 5.10
C GLY A 395 4.76 12.85 3.99
N ASP A 396 3.78 13.66 3.57
CA ASP A 396 2.84 13.27 2.52
C ASP A 396 3.37 13.63 1.13
N VAL A 397 4.19 12.74 0.56
CA VAL A 397 4.74 12.91 -0.80
C VAL A 397 3.66 12.88 -1.89
N THR A 398 2.46 12.37 -1.59
CA THR A 398 1.36 12.34 -2.56
C THR A 398 0.74 13.72 -2.82
N ALA A 399 1.02 14.71 -1.94
CA ALA A 399 0.58 16.09 -2.11
C ALA A 399 1.54 16.94 -2.99
N LEU A 400 2.74 16.43 -3.32
CA LEU A 400 3.73 17.16 -4.12
C LEU A 400 3.22 17.46 -5.53
N ASN A 401 3.66 18.58 -6.11
CA ASN A 401 3.30 18.97 -7.48
C ASN A 401 4.15 18.23 -8.52
N VAL A 402 3.89 16.91 -8.65
CA VAL A 402 4.53 16.04 -9.65
C VAL A 402 3.46 15.17 -10.30
N ASP A 403 3.76 14.63 -11.49
CA ASP A 403 2.83 13.81 -12.27
C ASP A 403 2.81 12.35 -11.79
N PHE A 404 3.93 11.87 -11.25
CA PHE A 404 4.06 10.52 -10.68
C PHE A 404 5.11 10.46 -9.57
N LEU A 405 5.09 9.37 -8.82
CA LEU A 405 6.11 9.03 -7.83
C LEU A 405 6.91 7.81 -8.32
N SER A 406 8.22 7.89 -8.26
CA SER A 406 9.13 6.78 -8.52
C SER A 406 9.67 6.28 -7.18
N VAL A 407 9.19 5.12 -6.73
CA VAL A 407 9.38 4.68 -5.35
C VAL A 407 10.16 3.39 -5.25
N GLU A 408 10.99 3.28 -4.23
CA GLU A 408 11.67 2.03 -3.89
C GLU A 408 10.65 0.98 -3.44
N GLU A 409 10.92 -0.29 -3.73
CA GLU A 409 10.04 -1.45 -3.48
C GLU A 409 9.41 -1.44 -2.07
N ALA A 410 10.22 -1.16 -1.04
CA ALA A 410 9.76 -1.20 0.35
C ALA A 410 8.70 -0.13 0.68
N VAL A 411 8.63 0.95 -0.11
CA VAL A 411 7.63 2.02 0.03
C VAL A 411 6.32 1.67 -0.68
N ALA A 412 6.38 0.85 -1.72
CA ALA A 412 5.25 0.50 -2.59
C ALA A 412 4.31 -0.54 -1.94
N THR A 413 3.73 -0.21 -0.77
CA THR A 413 2.69 -1.06 -0.17
C THR A 413 1.37 -0.90 -0.91
N PRO A 414 0.45 -1.89 -0.85
CA PRO A 414 -0.88 -1.77 -1.47
C PRO A 414 -1.61 -0.48 -1.06
N GLU A 415 -1.55 -0.12 0.23
CA GLU A 415 -2.20 1.08 0.76
C GLU A 415 -1.56 2.37 0.21
N PHE A 416 -0.23 2.36 0.02
CA PHE A 416 0.47 3.50 -0.55
C PHE A 416 0.15 3.65 -2.04
N ILE A 417 0.12 2.57 -2.81
CA ILE A 417 -0.27 2.55 -4.22
C ILE A 417 -1.68 3.13 -4.38
N GLU A 418 -2.64 2.63 -3.59
CA GLU A 418 -4.03 3.14 -3.60
C GLU A 418 -4.08 4.64 -3.24
N LYS A 419 -3.29 5.08 -2.26
CA LYS A 419 -3.21 6.51 -1.87
C LYS A 419 -2.67 7.38 -2.99
N VAL A 420 -1.65 6.92 -3.72
CA VAL A 420 -1.08 7.63 -4.87
C VAL A 420 -2.12 7.78 -5.98
N HIS A 421 -2.81 6.69 -6.33
CA HIS A 421 -3.86 6.70 -7.35
C HIS A 421 -5.05 7.58 -6.95
N LYS A 422 -5.49 7.56 -5.68
CA LYS A 422 -6.53 8.47 -5.16
C LYS A 422 -6.18 9.96 -5.29
N ASN A 423 -4.88 10.29 -5.33
CA ASN A 423 -4.40 11.65 -5.58
C ASN A 423 -4.16 11.93 -7.08
N ASN A 424 -4.70 11.12 -7.98
CA ASN A 424 -4.56 11.21 -9.44
C ASN A 424 -3.10 11.25 -9.90
N LYS A 425 -2.22 10.52 -9.22
CA LYS A 425 -0.81 10.35 -9.57
C LYS A 425 -0.54 8.91 -9.98
N ARG A 426 0.47 8.74 -10.83
CA ARG A 426 0.99 7.43 -11.17
C ARG A 426 2.09 7.00 -10.21
N ILE A 427 2.35 5.70 -10.14
CA ILE A 427 3.41 5.11 -9.32
C ILE A 427 4.29 4.19 -10.18
N HIS A 428 5.60 4.48 -10.18
CA HIS A 428 6.64 3.66 -10.77
C HIS A 428 7.43 3.01 -9.64
N VAL A 429 7.67 1.70 -9.70
CA VAL A 429 8.35 0.98 -8.61
C VAL A 429 9.69 0.45 -9.09
N TRP A 430 10.75 0.67 -8.31
CA TRP A 430 12.14 0.32 -8.64
C TRP A 430 12.89 -0.27 -7.44
N THR A 431 14.00 -1.02 -7.62
CA THR A 431 14.35 -1.76 -8.82
C THR A 431 13.89 -3.20 -8.62
N ILE A 432 13.00 -3.69 -9.46
CA ILE A 432 12.35 -4.99 -9.29
C ILE A 432 12.99 -6.00 -10.23
N ASN A 433 13.83 -6.88 -9.68
CA ASN A 433 14.58 -7.88 -10.46
C ASN A 433 14.17 -9.33 -10.15
N ASP A 434 13.35 -9.53 -9.12
CA ASP A 434 12.84 -10.84 -8.73
C ASP A 434 11.51 -11.12 -9.46
N PRO A 435 11.37 -12.26 -10.20
CA PRO A 435 10.17 -12.57 -10.95
C PRO A 435 8.89 -12.66 -10.09
N GLU A 436 8.97 -13.18 -8.86
CA GLU A 436 7.81 -13.25 -7.96
C GLU A 436 7.35 -11.83 -7.56
N LYS A 437 8.30 -10.92 -7.37
CA LYS A 437 8.00 -9.51 -7.09
C LYS A 437 7.48 -8.78 -8.32
N MET A 438 7.99 -9.10 -9.53
CA MET A 438 7.44 -8.58 -10.78
C MET A 438 5.97 -8.96 -10.91
N GLU A 439 5.61 -10.24 -10.74
CA GLU A 439 4.21 -10.69 -10.75
C GLU A 439 3.37 -9.98 -9.70
N LYS A 440 3.88 -9.85 -8.47
CA LYS A 440 3.20 -9.14 -7.38
C LYS A 440 2.86 -7.69 -7.77
N PHE A 441 3.80 -6.94 -8.33
CA PHE A 441 3.56 -5.53 -8.69
C PHE A 441 2.70 -5.38 -9.95
N ILE A 442 2.74 -6.36 -10.88
CA ILE A 442 1.77 -6.45 -11.96
C ILE A 442 0.36 -6.65 -11.39
N ASP A 443 0.19 -7.51 -10.38
CA ASP A 443 -1.10 -7.76 -9.73
C ASP A 443 -1.60 -6.57 -8.90
N LEU A 444 -0.68 -5.82 -8.28
CA LEU A 444 -0.99 -4.58 -7.56
C LEU A 444 -1.25 -3.39 -8.49
N GLN A 445 -1.12 -3.58 -9.82
CA GLN A 445 -1.43 -2.58 -10.84
C GLN A 445 -0.68 -1.26 -10.63
N VAL A 446 0.62 -1.35 -10.35
CA VAL A 446 1.48 -0.17 -10.44
C VAL A 446 1.53 0.33 -11.88
N ASP A 447 1.77 1.61 -12.10
CA ASP A 447 1.76 2.17 -13.46
C ASP A 447 3.02 1.81 -14.24
N SER A 448 4.16 1.59 -13.55
CA SER A 448 5.40 1.13 -14.18
C SER A 448 6.24 0.28 -13.22
N ILE A 449 6.90 -0.74 -13.77
CA ILE A 449 7.96 -1.49 -13.11
C ILE A 449 9.29 -1.09 -13.74
N ILE A 450 10.21 -0.58 -12.92
CA ILE A 450 11.58 -0.26 -13.30
C ILE A 450 12.47 -1.44 -12.90
N THR A 451 13.16 -2.04 -13.87
CA THR A 451 13.90 -3.29 -13.70
C THR A 451 15.16 -3.33 -14.55
N ASP A 452 16.17 -4.05 -14.08
CA ASP A 452 17.37 -4.37 -14.90
C ASP A 452 17.04 -5.44 -15.97
N ASP A 453 16.04 -6.30 -15.73
CA ASP A 453 15.58 -7.35 -16.66
C ASP A 453 14.21 -6.99 -17.27
N SER A 454 14.21 -6.05 -18.19
CA SER A 454 13.01 -5.61 -18.90
C SER A 454 12.38 -6.71 -19.75
N LYS A 455 13.18 -7.68 -20.21
CA LYS A 455 12.70 -8.83 -21.00
C LYS A 455 11.77 -9.72 -20.17
N GLU A 456 12.14 -10.00 -18.92
CA GLU A 456 11.35 -10.87 -18.04
C GLU A 456 10.02 -10.22 -17.66
N VAL A 457 9.99 -8.93 -17.30
CA VAL A 457 8.73 -8.22 -17.02
C VAL A 457 7.82 -8.21 -18.25
N THR A 458 8.38 -7.94 -19.45
CA THR A 458 7.61 -7.95 -20.70
C THR A 458 6.98 -9.32 -20.94
N ARG A 459 7.75 -10.41 -20.75
CA ARG A 459 7.27 -11.78 -20.85
C ARG A 459 6.11 -12.08 -19.91
N LEU A 460 6.26 -11.71 -18.62
CA LEU A 460 5.22 -11.92 -17.60
C LEU A 460 3.93 -11.17 -17.91
N ILE A 461 4.02 -9.93 -18.39
CA ILE A 461 2.86 -9.15 -18.82
C ILE A 461 2.19 -9.79 -20.04
N GLU A 462 2.95 -10.23 -21.05
CA GLU A 462 2.39 -10.89 -22.22
C GLU A 462 1.71 -12.23 -21.87
N GLU A 463 2.32 -13.06 -21.02
CA GLU A 463 1.71 -14.30 -20.52
C GLU A 463 0.40 -14.06 -19.74
N LYS A 464 0.37 -13.01 -18.93
CA LYS A 464 -0.84 -12.65 -18.19
C LYS A 464 -1.97 -12.22 -19.13
N LYS A 465 -1.66 -11.42 -20.15
CA LYS A 465 -2.63 -11.02 -21.20
C LYS A 465 -3.17 -12.23 -21.95
N ASP A 466 -2.30 -13.16 -22.34
CA ASP A 466 -2.69 -14.35 -23.06
C ASP A 466 -3.56 -15.28 -22.22
N LYS A 467 -3.27 -15.40 -20.92
CA LYS A 467 -4.08 -16.18 -19.98
C LYS A 467 -5.45 -15.56 -19.78
N GLN A 468 -5.52 -14.24 -19.66
CA GLN A 468 -6.77 -13.51 -19.53
C GLN A 468 -7.61 -13.64 -20.79
N LEU A 469 -7.03 -13.40 -21.98
CA LEU A 469 -7.72 -13.53 -23.26
C LEU A 469 -8.28 -14.94 -23.45
N ARG A 470 -7.52 -15.99 -23.10
CA ARG A 470 -8.02 -17.38 -23.13
C ARG A 470 -9.23 -17.56 -22.20
N ASN A 471 -9.17 -17.04 -21.00
CA ASN A 471 -10.28 -17.11 -20.04
C ASN A 471 -11.54 -16.40 -20.57
N GLU A 472 -11.39 -15.21 -21.18
CA GLU A 472 -12.49 -14.45 -21.79
C GLU A 472 -13.10 -15.20 -23.00
N ILE A 473 -12.26 -15.77 -23.85
CA ILE A 473 -12.69 -16.59 -24.98
C ILE A 473 -13.44 -17.83 -24.48
N ASP A 474 -12.93 -18.55 -23.51
CA ASP A 474 -13.58 -19.71 -22.90
C ASP A 474 -14.92 -19.33 -22.25
N TYR A 475 -15.01 -18.16 -21.63
CA TYR A 475 -16.25 -17.64 -21.07
C TYR A 475 -17.28 -17.32 -22.17
N ILE A 476 -16.88 -16.69 -23.26
CA ILE A 476 -17.74 -16.42 -24.42
C ILE A 476 -18.23 -17.74 -25.04
N TYR A 477 -17.35 -18.72 -25.24
CA TYR A 477 -17.75 -20.03 -25.76
C TYR A 477 -18.77 -20.74 -24.87
N LYS A 478 -18.61 -20.66 -23.54
CA LYS A 478 -19.57 -21.22 -22.57
C LYS A 478 -20.92 -20.52 -22.62
N ILE A 479 -20.95 -19.18 -22.79
CA ILE A 479 -22.19 -18.41 -23.00
C ILE A 479 -22.87 -18.84 -24.30
N VAL A 480 -22.15 -18.88 -25.39
CA VAL A 480 -22.70 -19.28 -26.72
C VAL A 480 -23.25 -20.70 -26.70
N ALA A 481 -22.59 -21.64 -26.03
CA ALA A 481 -23.06 -23.02 -25.86
C ALA A 481 -24.38 -23.10 -25.05
N LEU A 482 -24.65 -22.17 -24.13
CA LEU A 482 -25.92 -22.09 -23.39
C LEU A 482 -27.11 -21.64 -24.24
N PHE A 483 -26.86 -20.97 -25.36
CA PHE A 483 -27.92 -20.53 -26.29
C PHE A 483 -28.15 -21.50 -27.46
N ASN A 484 -27.28 -22.51 -27.60
CA ASN A 484 -27.39 -23.52 -28.66
C ASN A 484 -27.98 -24.87 -28.18
N ASN A 485 -28.35 -24.96 -26.92
CA ASN A 485 -29.14 -26.03 -26.29
C ASN A 485 -30.50 -25.49 -25.83
#